data_ef2e9643dd2f16fcfa1f8244ba766a02
#
_entry.id   ef2e9643dd2f16fcfa1f8244ba766a02
#
_cell.length_a   1.000
_cell.length_b   1.000
_cell.length_c   1.000
_cell.angle_alpha   90.00
_cell.angle_beta   90.00
_cell.angle_gamma   90.00
#
_symmetry.space_group_name_H-M   'P 1'
#
loop_
_entity.id
_entity.type
_entity.pdbx_description
1 polymer ?
#
loop_
_entity_poly.entity_id
_entity_poly.type
_entity_poly.pdbx_seq_one_letter_code
_entity_poly.pdbx_strand_id
1 'polypeptide(L)'
;MKRIILAAIAVMVFGFANAQKTRFGVKGGLNLTTFAGGNYWDAKSLVGFQVGGFAEIKVIERLSIQPEVLFSTQGAKLDDLDIDSKLNYINIPVLAKFYITKQFTVEAGPQIGFLVSAKNDGHDAKDGFKSVDTGFNFGAGYNFTENVSVGLRYTVGLSNIGDYNAETWEELYDSPKNSVLALTLAYKF
;
A
#
# COMPACT_ATOMS: atom_id res chain seq x y z
N MET A 1 16.41 12.96 4.79
CA MET A 1 16.52 11.55 5.23
C MET A 1 16.64 11.42 6.76
N LYS A 2 17.61 12.02 7.45
CA LYS A 2 17.75 11.90 8.94
C LYS A 2 16.48 12.29 9.72
N ARG A 3 15.75 13.34 9.31
CA ARG A 3 14.52 13.81 9.99
C ARG A 3 13.35 12.84 9.86
N ILE A 4 13.26 12.11 8.75
CA ILE A 4 12.21 11.09 8.51
C ILE A 4 12.51 9.85 9.35
N ILE A 5 13.77 9.44 9.45
CA ILE A 5 14.20 8.33 10.31
C ILE A 5 13.93 8.66 11.78
N LEU A 6 14.23 9.90 12.21
CA LEU A 6 13.93 10.37 13.57
C LEU A 6 12.42 10.40 13.86
N ALA A 7 11.60 10.82 12.90
CA ALA A 7 10.14 10.78 13.03
C ALA A 7 9.62 9.34 13.13
N ALA A 8 10.13 8.41 12.31
CA ALA A 8 9.78 6.98 12.38
C ALA A 8 10.20 6.35 13.72
N ILE A 9 11.40 6.69 14.21
CA ILE A 9 11.87 6.24 15.53
C ILE A 9 11.01 6.85 16.65
N ALA A 10 10.64 8.12 16.57
CA ALA A 10 9.76 8.76 17.54
C ALA A 10 8.39 8.08 17.60
N VAL A 11 7.78 7.77 16.44
CA VAL A 11 6.51 7.02 16.37
C VAL A 11 6.66 5.62 17.00
N MET A 12 7.77 4.92 16.77
CA MET A 12 8.04 3.63 17.41
C MET A 12 8.21 3.77 18.92
N VAL A 13 8.95 4.78 19.41
CA VAL A 13 9.18 5.01 20.85
C VAL A 13 7.87 5.39 21.58
N PHE A 14 7.01 6.19 20.96
CA PHE A 14 5.66 6.48 21.50
C PHE A 14 4.78 5.22 21.55
N GLY A 15 4.96 4.27 20.62
CA GLY A 15 4.30 2.95 20.65
C GLY A 15 4.70 2.13 21.88
N PHE A 16 5.96 2.16 22.29
CA PHE A 16 6.46 1.43 23.46
C PHE A 16 5.97 2.03 24.80
N ALA A 17 5.75 3.35 24.87
CA ALA A 17 5.21 4.00 26.07
C ALA A 17 3.74 3.62 26.35
N ASN A 18 3.00 3.13 25.36
CA ASN A 18 1.62 2.64 25.46
C ASN A 18 1.50 1.13 25.20
N ALA A 19 2.52 0.34 25.51
CA ALA A 19 2.61 -1.09 25.20
C ALA A 19 1.40 -1.93 25.68
N GLN A 20 0.69 -1.49 26.70
CA GLN A 20 -0.54 -2.15 27.21
C GLN A 20 -1.74 -2.05 26.25
N LYS A 21 -1.66 -1.24 25.17
CA LYS A 21 -2.74 -1.04 24.20
C LYS A 21 -2.29 -1.29 22.74
N THR A 22 -1.12 -1.88 22.54
CA THR A 22 -0.59 -2.21 21.22
C THR A 22 -0.76 -3.69 20.94
N ARG A 23 -1.34 -4.03 19.81
CA ARG A 23 -1.47 -5.40 19.31
C ARG A 23 -0.68 -5.54 18.01
N PHE A 24 0.13 -6.57 17.92
CA PHE A 24 0.83 -6.92 16.69
C PHE A 24 0.03 -7.96 15.91
N GLY A 25 0.27 -8.01 14.60
CA GLY A 25 -0.40 -8.98 13.76
C GLY A 25 0.32 -9.20 12.45
N VAL A 26 -0.15 -10.21 11.73
CA VAL A 26 0.25 -10.53 10.36
C VAL A 26 -0.94 -10.38 9.44
N LYS A 27 -0.67 -10.05 8.19
CA LYS A 27 -1.68 -9.80 7.16
C LYS A 27 -1.21 -10.39 5.84
N GLY A 28 -2.13 -11.00 5.11
CA GLY A 28 -1.91 -11.46 3.75
C GLY A 28 -3.17 -11.30 2.91
N GLY A 29 -3.01 -11.22 1.58
CA GLY A 29 -4.17 -11.05 0.72
C GLY A 29 -3.82 -10.96 -0.76
N LEU A 30 -4.87 -10.83 -1.56
CA LEU A 30 -4.79 -10.68 -3.01
C LEU A 30 -4.93 -9.21 -3.39
N ASN A 31 -4.17 -8.80 -4.39
CA ASN A 31 -4.22 -7.50 -5.01
C ASN A 31 -4.81 -7.61 -6.42
N LEU A 32 -5.72 -6.75 -6.76
CA LEU A 32 -6.10 -6.45 -8.13
C LEU A 32 -5.51 -5.08 -8.46
N THR A 33 -4.53 -5.04 -9.36
CA THR A 33 -3.73 -3.86 -9.61
C THR A 33 -3.82 -3.43 -11.06
N THR A 34 -3.77 -2.12 -11.29
CA THR A 34 -3.71 -1.54 -12.63
C THR A 34 -2.96 -0.22 -12.58
N PHE A 35 -2.60 0.31 -13.73
CA PHE A 35 -2.12 1.67 -13.86
C PHE A 35 -3.31 2.61 -14.12
N ALA A 36 -3.29 3.77 -13.46
CA ALA A 36 -4.27 4.84 -13.64
C ALA A 36 -3.54 6.11 -14.11
N GLY A 37 -4.24 6.92 -14.94
CA GLY A 37 -3.72 8.18 -15.49
C GLY A 37 -3.23 8.05 -16.93
N GLY A 38 -3.34 9.16 -17.70
CA GLY A 38 -2.90 9.28 -19.08
C GLY A 38 -3.49 8.26 -20.05
N ASN A 39 -2.68 7.82 -21.00
CA ASN A 39 -3.04 6.84 -22.03
C ASN A 39 -3.13 5.38 -21.51
N TYR A 40 -3.02 5.17 -20.18
CA TYR A 40 -3.05 3.84 -19.56
C TYR A 40 -4.46 3.40 -19.08
N TRP A 41 -5.52 4.11 -19.53
CA TRP A 41 -6.91 3.76 -19.16
C TRP A 41 -7.34 2.39 -19.67
N ASP A 42 -6.69 1.85 -20.70
CA ASP A 42 -6.93 0.53 -21.28
C ASP A 42 -6.04 -0.58 -20.67
N ALA A 43 -5.22 -0.24 -19.66
CA ALA A 43 -4.40 -1.23 -18.98
C ALA A 43 -5.28 -2.20 -18.20
N LYS A 44 -5.16 -3.50 -18.51
CA LYS A 44 -5.88 -4.57 -17.80
C LYS A 44 -5.29 -4.81 -16.42
N SER A 45 -6.17 -5.22 -15.51
CA SER A 45 -5.77 -5.51 -14.14
C SER A 45 -4.89 -6.77 -14.07
N LEU A 46 -3.84 -6.69 -13.25
CA LEU A 46 -2.99 -7.80 -12.87
C LEU A 46 -3.39 -8.30 -11.48
N VAL A 47 -3.47 -9.61 -11.30
CA VAL A 47 -3.65 -10.22 -9.98
C VAL A 47 -2.29 -10.40 -9.33
N GLY A 48 -2.10 -9.79 -8.17
CA GLY A 48 -0.93 -9.90 -7.33
C GLY A 48 -1.29 -10.37 -5.93
N PHE A 49 -0.33 -10.30 -5.02
CA PHE A 49 -0.54 -10.60 -3.61
C PHE A 49 0.21 -9.62 -2.73
N GLN A 50 -0.17 -9.59 -1.46
CA GLN A 50 0.57 -8.88 -0.42
C GLN A 50 0.65 -9.71 0.85
N VAL A 51 1.76 -9.56 1.60
CA VAL A 51 1.98 -10.21 2.87
C VAL A 51 2.89 -9.36 3.75
N GLY A 52 2.63 -9.34 5.05
CA GLY A 52 3.48 -8.62 5.99
C GLY A 52 2.93 -8.55 7.39
N GLY A 53 3.47 -7.60 8.16
CA GLY A 53 3.12 -7.39 9.55
C GLY A 53 2.59 -5.98 9.82
N PHE A 54 1.89 -5.83 10.92
CA PHE A 54 1.39 -4.54 11.39
C PHE A 54 1.39 -4.45 12.91
N ALA A 55 1.37 -3.22 13.41
CA ALA A 55 1.09 -2.90 14.78
C ALA A 55 -0.17 -2.06 14.85
N GLU A 56 -1.15 -2.45 15.68
CA GLU A 56 -2.35 -1.66 15.94
C GLU A 56 -2.21 -1.00 17.32
N ILE A 57 -2.03 0.32 17.31
CA ILE A 57 -1.81 1.15 18.50
C ILE A 57 -3.11 1.86 18.81
N LYS A 58 -3.78 1.48 19.88
CA LYS A 58 -5.05 2.10 20.30
C LYS A 58 -4.79 3.48 20.89
N VAL A 59 -5.30 4.53 20.25
CA VAL A 59 -5.17 5.93 20.71
C VAL A 59 -6.32 6.31 21.65
N ILE A 60 -7.56 6.02 21.20
CA ILE A 60 -8.79 6.17 22.00
C ILE A 60 -9.70 4.96 21.74
N GLU A 61 -10.85 4.86 22.42
CA GLU A 61 -11.72 3.67 22.33
C GLU A 61 -12.05 3.24 20.90
N ARG A 62 -12.27 4.21 20.01
CA ARG A 62 -12.69 3.95 18.62
C ARG A 62 -11.65 4.26 17.57
N LEU A 63 -10.44 4.71 17.94
CA LEU A 63 -9.39 5.09 17.00
C LEU A 63 -8.08 4.39 17.35
N SER A 64 -7.52 3.73 16.36
CA SER A 64 -6.17 3.16 16.39
C SER A 64 -5.33 3.73 15.26
N ILE A 65 -4.02 3.84 15.47
CA ILE A 65 -3.05 4.08 14.41
C ILE A 65 -2.41 2.73 14.08
N GLN A 66 -2.37 2.41 12.79
CA GLN A 66 -1.89 1.10 12.33
C GLN A 66 -0.77 1.28 11.29
N PRO A 67 0.51 1.38 11.72
CA PRO A 67 1.65 1.22 10.83
C PRO A 67 1.77 -0.24 10.38
N GLU A 68 2.12 -0.42 9.10
CA GLU A 68 2.29 -1.73 8.48
C GLU A 68 3.61 -1.78 7.69
N VAL A 69 4.14 -2.97 7.48
CA VAL A 69 5.21 -3.26 6.51
C VAL A 69 4.75 -4.45 5.68
N LEU A 70 4.55 -4.22 4.37
CA LEU A 70 3.97 -5.20 3.46
C LEU A 70 4.87 -5.38 2.24
N PHE A 71 5.20 -6.61 1.93
CA PHE A 71 5.64 -6.97 0.58
C PHE A 71 4.39 -7.04 -0.32
N SER A 72 4.42 -6.40 -1.48
CA SER A 72 3.28 -6.28 -2.37
C SER A 72 3.71 -6.42 -3.82
N THR A 73 3.09 -7.36 -4.54
CA THR A 73 3.19 -7.46 -5.99
C THR A 73 2.09 -6.64 -6.62
N GLN A 74 2.48 -5.73 -7.51
CA GLN A 74 1.62 -4.79 -8.23
C GLN A 74 1.97 -4.80 -9.72
N GLY A 75 1.28 -3.96 -10.51
CA GLY A 75 1.54 -3.80 -11.93
C GLY A 75 0.27 -3.79 -12.77
N ALA A 76 0.43 -3.95 -14.07
CA ALA A 76 -0.66 -4.02 -15.03
C ALA A 76 -0.26 -4.87 -16.25
N LYS A 77 -1.28 -5.32 -16.98
CA LYS A 77 -1.11 -5.90 -18.31
C LYS A 77 -1.34 -4.83 -19.35
N LEU A 78 -0.40 -4.68 -20.26
CA LEU A 78 -0.46 -3.74 -21.38
C LEU A 78 -0.82 -4.54 -22.64
N ASP A 79 -2.12 -4.61 -22.96
CA ASP A 79 -2.63 -5.45 -24.06
C ASP A 79 -2.06 -5.07 -25.43
N ASP A 80 -1.91 -3.78 -25.70
CA ASP A 80 -1.39 -3.30 -27.00
C ASP A 80 0.05 -3.77 -27.29
N LEU A 81 0.79 -4.13 -26.26
CA LEU A 81 2.19 -4.57 -26.34
C LEU A 81 2.36 -6.04 -25.94
N ASP A 82 1.29 -6.71 -25.49
CA ASP A 82 1.33 -8.07 -24.90
C ASP A 82 2.38 -8.20 -23.78
N ILE A 83 2.55 -7.14 -22.96
CA ILE A 83 3.55 -7.04 -21.90
C ILE A 83 2.89 -7.13 -20.53
N ASP A 84 3.33 -8.08 -19.71
CA ASP A 84 3.04 -8.18 -18.27
C ASP A 84 4.07 -7.39 -17.46
N SER A 85 3.68 -6.18 -17.01
CA SER A 85 4.54 -5.36 -16.13
C SER A 85 4.27 -5.71 -14.66
N LYS A 86 5.27 -6.32 -14.00
CA LYS A 86 5.21 -6.73 -12.58
C LYS A 86 6.18 -5.91 -11.73
N LEU A 87 5.63 -5.21 -10.74
CA LEU A 87 6.36 -4.35 -9.82
C LEU A 87 6.23 -4.90 -8.39
N ASN A 88 7.35 -5.17 -7.75
CA ASN A 88 7.35 -5.63 -6.35
C ASN A 88 7.82 -4.49 -5.45
N TYR A 89 7.01 -4.19 -4.43
CA TYR A 89 7.25 -3.12 -3.47
C TYR A 89 7.33 -3.63 -2.05
N ILE A 90 8.12 -2.93 -1.23
CA ILE A 90 7.93 -2.89 0.21
C ILE A 90 7.12 -1.64 0.53
N ASN A 91 5.86 -1.82 0.91
CA ASN A 91 4.93 -0.75 1.25
C ASN A 91 4.90 -0.52 2.76
N ILE A 92 4.91 0.74 3.15
CA ILE A 92 4.84 1.18 4.55
C ILE A 92 3.65 2.15 4.68
N PRO A 93 2.42 1.64 4.79
CA PRO A 93 1.26 2.47 5.13
C PRO A 93 1.24 2.81 6.61
N VAL A 94 0.73 4.00 6.93
CA VAL A 94 0.36 4.42 8.29
C VAL A 94 -1.11 4.82 8.27
N LEU A 95 -1.96 4.01 8.88
CA LEU A 95 -3.41 4.14 8.77
C LEU A 95 -4.02 4.63 10.08
N ALA A 96 -4.96 5.55 9.98
CA ALA A 96 -5.94 5.82 11.01
C ALA A 96 -7.10 4.82 10.82
N LYS A 97 -7.32 3.94 11.79
CA LYS A 97 -8.35 2.92 11.78
C LYS A 97 -9.42 3.27 12.79
N PHE A 98 -10.64 3.52 12.30
CA PHE A 98 -11.78 3.91 13.12
C PHE A 98 -12.75 2.74 13.25
N TYR A 99 -13.14 2.43 14.48
CA TYR A 99 -14.09 1.39 14.85
C TYR A 99 -15.50 1.97 14.89
N ILE A 100 -16.30 1.76 13.82
CA ILE A 100 -17.72 2.14 13.77
C ILE A 100 -18.48 1.31 14.79
N THR A 101 -18.24 0.01 14.80
CA THR A 101 -18.66 -0.96 15.81
C THR A 101 -17.47 -1.79 16.25
N LYS A 102 -17.65 -2.75 17.16
CA LYS A 102 -16.57 -3.72 17.50
C LYS A 102 -16.14 -4.56 16.30
N GLN A 103 -17.07 -4.82 15.37
CA GLN A 103 -16.82 -5.63 14.18
C GLN A 103 -16.42 -4.78 12.98
N PHE A 104 -17.14 -3.69 12.71
CA PHE A 104 -16.93 -2.86 11.52
C PHE A 104 -15.89 -1.77 11.75
N THR A 105 -14.91 -1.69 10.85
CA THR A 105 -13.88 -0.65 10.85
C THR A 105 -13.78 0.02 9.50
N VAL A 106 -13.37 1.28 9.50
CA VAL A 106 -12.89 1.99 8.31
C VAL A 106 -11.47 2.46 8.58
N GLU A 107 -10.67 2.53 7.54
CA GLU A 107 -9.28 2.94 7.65
C GLU A 107 -8.90 3.88 6.52
N ALA A 108 -8.03 4.83 6.81
CA ALA A 108 -7.46 5.71 5.80
C ALA A 108 -6.05 6.17 6.22
N GLY A 109 -5.19 6.45 5.24
CA GLY A 109 -3.88 7.00 5.54
C GLY A 109 -2.88 6.93 4.40
N PRO A 110 -1.77 7.65 4.52
CA PRO A 110 -0.71 7.69 3.54
C PRO A 110 0.08 6.38 3.51
N GLN A 111 0.73 6.16 2.38
CA GLN A 111 1.65 5.05 2.14
C GLN A 111 2.88 5.55 1.40
N ILE A 112 4.04 5.00 1.76
CA ILE A 112 5.26 5.06 0.96
C ILE A 112 5.64 3.64 0.55
N GLY A 113 5.98 3.46 -0.72
CA GLY A 113 6.43 2.20 -1.30
C GLY A 113 7.86 2.31 -1.80
N PHE A 114 8.65 1.28 -1.59
CA PHE A 114 10.01 1.16 -2.11
C PHE A 114 10.05 0.02 -3.14
N LEU A 115 10.42 0.35 -4.38
CA LEU A 115 10.53 -0.61 -5.47
C LEU A 115 11.71 -1.56 -5.23
N VAL A 116 11.41 -2.83 -5.05
CA VAL A 116 12.41 -3.88 -4.86
C VAL A 116 12.82 -4.49 -6.19
N SER A 117 11.83 -4.75 -7.07
CA SER A 117 12.03 -5.37 -8.38
C SER A 117 10.95 -4.91 -9.35
N ALA A 118 11.34 -4.67 -10.60
CA ALA A 118 10.42 -4.45 -11.71
C ALA A 118 10.79 -5.39 -12.86
N LYS A 119 9.79 -6.02 -13.46
CA LYS A 119 9.99 -6.94 -14.60
C LYS A 119 8.91 -6.71 -15.64
N ASN A 120 9.33 -6.65 -16.91
CA ASN A 120 8.47 -6.67 -18.08
C ASN A 120 8.73 -7.99 -18.81
N ASP A 121 7.73 -8.87 -18.91
CA ASP A 121 7.84 -10.22 -19.47
C ASP A 121 9.02 -11.04 -18.92
N GLY A 122 9.30 -10.88 -17.63
CA GLY A 122 10.40 -11.58 -16.95
C GLY A 122 11.76 -10.90 -17.07
N HIS A 123 11.95 -9.91 -17.92
CA HIS A 123 13.18 -9.13 -18.05
C HIS A 123 13.23 -7.99 -17.03
N ASP A 124 14.42 -7.72 -16.50
CA ASP A 124 14.62 -6.61 -15.56
C ASP A 124 14.31 -5.27 -16.24
N ALA A 125 13.41 -4.49 -15.62
CA ALA A 125 12.96 -3.20 -16.11
C ALA A 125 13.07 -2.12 -15.02
N LYS A 126 13.82 -2.35 -13.95
CA LYS A 126 13.87 -1.50 -12.77
C LYS A 126 14.31 -0.07 -13.07
N ASP A 127 15.22 0.12 -14.02
CA ASP A 127 15.76 1.42 -14.41
C ASP A 127 14.71 2.34 -15.08
N GLY A 128 13.61 1.76 -15.57
CA GLY A 128 12.47 2.52 -16.14
C GLY A 128 11.44 2.97 -15.10
N PHE A 129 11.62 2.63 -13.82
CA PHE A 129 10.67 2.93 -12.77
C PHE A 129 11.32 3.64 -11.59
N LYS A 130 10.59 4.59 -10.99
CA LYS A 130 11.05 5.28 -9.78
C LYS A 130 11.16 4.33 -8.60
N SER A 131 12.24 4.46 -7.85
CA SER A 131 12.51 3.63 -6.66
C SER A 131 11.54 3.88 -5.51
N VAL A 132 10.83 5.02 -5.50
CA VAL A 132 9.90 5.41 -4.44
C VAL A 132 8.54 5.73 -5.06
N ASP A 133 7.50 5.13 -4.52
CA ASP A 133 6.11 5.39 -4.83
C ASP A 133 5.37 5.91 -3.60
N THR A 134 4.43 6.83 -3.79
CA THR A 134 3.58 7.36 -2.72
C THR A 134 2.11 7.15 -3.08
N GLY A 135 1.31 6.84 -2.07
CA GLY A 135 -0.11 6.60 -2.25
C GLY A 135 -0.93 6.98 -1.02
N PHE A 136 -2.22 6.92 -1.19
CA PHE A 136 -3.18 7.09 -0.12
C PHE A 136 -4.17 5.92 -0.10
N ASN A 137 -4.40 5.38 1.08
CA ASN A 137 -5.23 4.21 1.31
C ASN A 137 -6.60 4.60 1.86
N PHE A 138 -7.64 3.92 1.39
CA PHE A 138 -8.98 3.90 1.96
C PHE A 138 -9.43 2.46 2.09
N GLY A 139 -10.03 2.09 3.22
CA GLY A 139 -10.45 0.71 3.41
C GLY A 139 -11.58 0.57 4.41
N ALA A 140 -12.17 -0.61 4.37
CA ALA A 140 -13.13 -1.08 5.34
C ALA A 140 -12.74 -2.49 5.78
N GLY A 141 -13.04 -2.84 7.02
CA GLY A 141 -12.72 -4.12 7.59
C GLY A 141 -13.85 -4.70 8.44
N TYR A 142 -13.86 -6.02 8.55
CA TYR A 142 -14.77 -6.74 9.43
C TYR A 142 -13.96 -7.68 10.34
N ASN A 143 -14.10 -7.51 11.64
CA ASN A 143 -13.51 -8.38 12.66
C ASN A 143 -14.48 -9.52 12.97
N PHE A 144 -14.15 -10.73 12.58
CA PHE A 144 -14.92 -11.94 12.93
C PHE A 144 -14.76 -12.27 14.42
N THR A 145 -13.54 -12.09 14.90
CA THR A 145 -13.15 -12.26 16.30
C THR A 145 -12.24 -11.10 16.71
N GLU A 146 -11.75 -11.10 17.95
CA GLU A 146 -10.75 -10.13 18.38
C GLU A 146 -9.41 -10.29 17.64
N ASN A 147 -9.14 -11.49 17.12
CA ASN A 147 -7.88 -11.85 16.47
C ASN A 147 -7.97 -11.87 14.94
N VAL A 148 -9.10 -12.29 14.36
CA VAL A 148 -9.26 -12.54 12.91
C VAL A 148 -10.11 -11.48 12.28
N SER A 149 -9.61 -10.86 11.21
CA SER A 149 -10.36 -9.87 10.42
C SER A 149 -10.10 -10.01 8.92
N VAL A 150 -11.09 -9.61 8.13
CA VAL A 150 -11.00 -9.41 6.68
C VAL A 150 -11.03 -7.91 6.39
N GLY A 151 -10.33 -7.48 5.36
CA GLY A 151 -10.31 -6.08 4.94
C GLY A 151 -10.36 -5.94 3.43
N LEU A 152 -11.06 -4.92 2.96
CA LEU A 152 -11.03 -4.44 1.59
C LEU A 152 -10.41 -3.05 1.60
N ARG A 153 -9.33 -2.86 0.81
CA ARG A 153 -8.57 -1.61 0.75
C ARG A 153 -8.36 -1.18 -0.69
N TYR A 154 -8.52 0.09 -0.94
CA TYR A 154 -8.15 0.72 -2.21
C TYR A 154 -7.00 1.70 -1.96
N THR A 155 -5.94 1.57 -2.75
CA THR A 155 -4.78 2.48 -2.74
C THR A 155 -4.78 3.30 -4.02
N VAL A 156 -4.82 4.61 -3.87
CA VAL A 156 -4.65 5.57 -4.96
C VAL A 156 -3.19 5.99 -4.99
N GLY A 157 -2.48 5.70 -6.08
CA GLY A 157 -1.13 6.21 -6.33
C GLY A 157 -1.16 7.72 -6.51
N LEU A 158 -0.27 8.42 -5.84
CA LEU A 158 -0.13 9.87 -5.89
C LEU A 158 1.08 10.28 -6.75
N SER A 159 2.15 9.48 -6.73
CA SER A 159 3.35 9.72 -7.52
C SER A 159 3.27 9.05 -8.89
N ASN A 160 3.96 9.65 -9.85
CA ASN A 160 4.30 9.02 -11.12
C ASN A 160 5.34 7.91 -10.86
N ILE A 161 5.09 6.71 -11.37
CA ILE A 161 5.97 5.55 -11.20
C ILE A 161 7.01 5.41 -12.34
N GLY A 162 6.82 6.07 -13.50
CA GLY A 162 7.80 6.07 -14.58
C GLY A 162 8.99 6.98 -14.27
N ASP A 163 10.20 6.53 -14.60
CA ASP A 163 11.42 7.32 -14.46
C ASP A 163 11.80 7.96 -15.79
N TYR A 164 10.98 8.91 -16.23
CA TYR A 164 11.25 9.78 -17.37
C TYR A 164 11.10 11.24 -16.92
N ASN A 165 11.94 12.12 -17.48
CA ASN A 165 11.88 13.55 -17.19
C ASN A 165 10.63 14.14 -17.86
N ALA A 166 9.56 14.31 -17.10
CA ALA A 166 8.40 15.06 -17.54
C ALA A 166 8.74 16.55 -17.50
N GLU A 167 8.97 17.17 -18.66
CA GLU A 167 9.32 18.60 -18.79
C GLU A 167 8.08 19.49 -18.93
N THR A 168 6.91 18.88 -19.21
CA THR A 168 5.65 19.61 -19.45
C THR A 168 4.56 19.15 -18.49
N TRP A 169 3.56 20.03 -18.25
CA TRP A 169 2.38 19.69 -17.45
C TRP A 169 1.53 18.57 -18.10
N GLU A 170 1.52 18.45 -19.43
CA GLU A 170 0.83 17.39 -20.16
C GLU A 170 1.48 16.03 -19.87
N GLU A 171 2.80 15.92 -19.89
CA GLU A 171 3.53 14.69 -19.56
C GLU A 171 3.35 14.28 -18.10
N LEU A 172 3.21 15.25 -17.18
CA LEU A 172 2.93 14.98 -15.77
C LEU A 172 1.52 14.42 -15.56
N TYR A 173 0.56 14.84 -16.37
CA TYR A 173 -0.82 14.34 -16.35
C TYR A 173 -0.93 12.94 -16.98
N ASP A 174 -0.13 12.65 -18.00
CA ASP A 174 -0.09 11.38 -18.72
C ASP A 174 0.75 10.29 -18.04
N SER A 175 1.27 10.56 -16.85
CA SER A 175 2.15 9.66 -16.13
C SER A 175 1.39 8.53 -15.42
N PRO A 176 1.83 7.26 -15.55
CA PRO A 176 1.18 6.14 -14.89
C PRO A 176 1.34 6.22 -13.37
N LYS A 177 0.24 5.93 -12.66
CA LYS A 177 0.18 5.83 -11.21
C LYS A 177 -0.37 4.46 -10.82
N ASN A 178 0.12 3.90 -9.73
CA ASN A 178 -0.41 2.64 -9.22
C ASN A 178 -1.84 2.79 -8.69
N SER A 179 -2.70 1.85 -9.02
CA SER A 179 -4.04 1.69 -8.46
C SER A 179 -4.20 0.26 -7.99
N VAL A 180 -4.49 0.06 -6.70
CA VAL A 180 -4.52 -1.26 -6.08
C VAL A 180 -5.79 -1.45 -5.27
N LEU A 181 -6.58 -2.47 -5.64
CA LEU A 181 -7.67 -2.99 -4.81
C LEU A 181 -7.19 -4.27 -4.13
N ALA A 182 -7.19 -4.30 -2.80
CA ALA A 182 -6.68 -5.41 -2.01
C ALA A 182 -7.77 -6.03 -1.13
N LEU A 183 -7.89 -7.36 -1.19
CA LEU A 183 -8.67 -8.16 -0.25
C LEU A 183 -7.70 -8.89 0.69
N THR A 184 -7.81 -8.67 1.99
CA THR A 184 -6.85 -9.15 2.97
C THR A 184 -7.50 -9.92 4.11
N LEU A 185 -6.78 -10.90 4.63
CA LEU A 185 -7.02 -11.57 5.90
C LEU A 185 -5.92 -11.18 6.88
N ALA A 186 -6.27 -10.84 8.11
CA ALA A 186 -5.32 -10.48 9.15
C ALA A 186 -5.57 -11.26 10.44
N TYR A 187 -4.46 -11.58 11.11
CA TYR A 187 -4.46 -12.19 12.44
C TYR A 187 -3.69 -11.31 13.41
N LYS A 188 -4.33 -10.95 14.54
CA LYS A 188 -3.76 -10.18 15.65
C LYS A 188 -3.44 -11.11 16.82
N PHE A 189 -2.27 -10.93 17.40
CA PHE A 189 -1.82 -11.66 18.59
C PHE A 189 -2.39 -11.04 19.87
#